data_f8921d505d7149c28dc11019511cbf88
#
_entry.id   f8921d505d7149c28dc11019511cbf88
#
_cell.length_a   1.000
_cell.length_b   1.000
_cell.length_c   1.000
_cell.angle_alpha   90.00
_cell.angle_beta   90.00
_cell.angle_gamma   90.00
#
_symmetry.space_group_name_H-M   'P 1'
#
loop_
_entity.id
_entity.type
_entity.pdbx_description
1 polymer ?
#
loop_
_entity_poly.entity_id
_entity_poly.type
_entity_poly.pdbx_seq_one_letter_code
_entity_poly.pdbx_strand_id
1 'polypeptide(L)'
;AEIRDILMERAAVGDVKRAAAFYKIIRYSYGSGCTSYGCQPFDIRKTFTIIWEANRRLKDTVIENKDFEGLIRHYDRPVSFFYCDPPYFSTENYYKDVGFKKEDHIRLRDTLLKIKGKFLVSYNDCPEIRKLWDGPGIYIEEISRLNNLAQRYEGGCMYSELFISNYRQTERNALQLSMFDENTGGI
;
A
#
# COMPACT_ATOMS: atom_id res chain seq x y z
N ALA A 1 0.04 0.05 -22.37
CA ALA A 1 1.51 0.04 -22.46
C ALA A 1 1.99 1.32 -23.12
N GLU A 2 1.59 1.62 -24.36
CA GLU A 2 2.07 2.80 -25.11
C GLU A 2 1.91 4.15 -24.40
N ILE A 3 0.78 4.43 -23.75
CA ILE A 3 0.54 5.73 -23.11
C ILE A 3 1.46 5.93 -21.90
N ARG A 4 1.68 4.86 -21.14
CA ARG A 4 2.58 4.89 -19.99
C ARG A 4 4.03 5.09 -20.45
N ASP A 5 4.45 4.34 -21.45
CA ASP A 5 5.81 4.40 -21.99
C ASP A 5 6.09 5.78 -22.59
N ILE A 6 5.15 6.34 -23.36
CA ILE A 6 5.23 7.71 -23.88
C ILE A 6 5.37 8.77 -22.76
N LEU A 7 4.71 8.57 -21.61
CA LEU A 7 4.81 9.50 -20.49
C LEU A 7 6.12 9.37 -19.72
N MET A 8 6.66 8.15 -19.65
CA MET A 8 7.93 7.89 -18.95
C MET A 8 9.15 8.26 -19.79
N GLU A 9 9.08 8.09 -21.12
CA GLU A 9 10.17 8.42 -22.05
C GLU A 9 10.34 9.93 -22.31
N ARG A 10 9.34 10.75 -22.05
CA ARG A 10 9.44 12.19 -22.27
C ARG A 10 10.17 12.90 -21.12
N ALA A 11 11.48 12.75 -21.07
CA ALA A 11 12.36 13.50 -20.17
C ALA A 11 12.27 15.05 -20.32
N ALA A 12 11.65 15.54 -21.40
CA ALA A 12 11.45 16.97 -21.65
C ALA A 12 10.14 17.53 -21.08
N VAL A 13 9.27 16.70 -20.50
CA VAL A 13 8.01 17.16 -19.89
C VAL A 13 8.28 17.43 -18.42
N GLY A 14 8.12 18.69 -17.96
CA GLY A 14 8.28 19.05 -16.55
C GLY A 14 7.46 18.18 -15.61
N ASP A 15 7.95 17.95 -14.39
CA ASP A 15 7.39 17.02 -13.42
C ASP A 15 5.90 17.21 -13.15
N VAL A 16 5.43 18.47 -13.13
CA VAL A 16 4.00 18.77 -12.93
C VAL A 16 3.13 18.21 -14.06
N LYS A 17 3.57 18.36 -15.31
CA LYS A 17 2.83 17.84 -16.48
C LYS A 17 2.81 16.32 -16.47
N ARG A 18 3.95 15.70 -16.14
CA ARG A 18 4.09 14.25 -16.02
C ARG A 18 3.20 13.69 -14.91
N ALA A 19 3.21 14.32 -13.73
CA ALA A 19 2.33 13.95 -12.62
C ALA A 19 0.83 14.09 -12.98
N ALA A 20 0.45 15.19 -13.63
CA ALA A 20 -0.92 15.43 -14.07
C ALA A 20 -1.37 14.39 -15.12
N ALA A 21 -0.50 14.02 -16.05
CA ALA A 21 -0.78 12.99 -17.04
C ALA A 21 -0.94 11.60 -16.39
N PHE A 22 -0.05 11.26 -15.47
CA PHE A 22 -0.14 10.00 -14.72
C PHE A 22 -1.42 9.94 -13.87
N TYR A 23 -1.76 11.03 -13.17
CA TYR A 23 -3.00 11.13 -12.42
C TYR A 23 -4.24 10.91 -13.31
N LYS A 24 -4.26 11.48 -14.51
CA LYS A 24 -5.34 11.23 -15.48
C LYS A 24 -5.43 9.76 -15.86
N ILE A 25 -4.31 9.09 -16.12
CA ILE A 25 -4.30 7.66 -16.45
C ILE A 25 -4.92 6.84 -15.33
N ILE A 26 -4.49 7.06 -14.08
CA ILE A 26 -5.06 6.35 -12.93
C ILE A 26 -6.57 6.58 -12.84
N ARG A 27 -7.03 7.83 -12.98
CA ARG A 27 -8.45 8.18 -12.77
C ARG A 27 -9.36 7.72 -13.89
N TYR A 28 -8.87 7.60 -15.12
CA TYR A 28 -9.65 7.17 -16.27
C TYR A 28 -9.48 5.69 -16.62
N SER A 29 -8.54 4.99 -15.99
CA SER A 29 -8.36 3.56 -16.20
C SER A 29 -9.36 2.73 -15.41
N TYR A 30 -9.68 1.54 -15.91
CA TYR A 30 -10.52 0.58 -15.20
C TYR A 30 -9.81 0.10 -13.92
N GLY A 31 -10.49 0.21 -12.78
CA GLY A 31 -9.95 -0.19 -11.49
C GLY A 31 -8.62 0.48 -11.11
N SER A 32 -8.30 1.64 -11.70
CA SER A 32 -7.00 2.33 -11.54
C SER A 32 -5.78 1.49 -12.01
N GLY A 33 -6.00 0.44 -12.80
CA GLY A 33 -4.96 -0.50 -13.23
C GLY A 33 -4.04 0.02 -14.33
N CYS A 34 -4.26 1.23 -14.86
CA CYS A 34 -3.44 1.88 -15.90
C CYS A 34 -3.29 1.10 -17.21
N THR A 35 -4.09 0.05 -17.44
CA THR A 35 -3.97 -0.85 -18.60
C THR A 35 -5.11 -0.70 -19.60
N SER A 36 -6.27 -0.25 -19.16
CA SER A 36 -7.47 -0.12 -20.01
C SER A 36 -8.30 1.09 -19.58
N TYR A 37 -9.05 1.65 -20.54
CA TYR A 37 -9.96 2.76 -20.27
C TYR A 37 -11.20 2.31 -19.52
N GLY A 38 -11.61 3.07 -18.49
CA GLY A 38 -12.74 2.69 -17.61
C GLY A 38 -14.14 2.88 -18.20
N CYS A 39 -14.24 3.47 -19.39
CA CYS A 39 -15.49 3.72 -20.14
C CYS A 39 -16.62 4.40 -19.34
N GLN A 40 -16.30 5.15 -18.30
CA GLN A 40 -17.28 5.87 -17.50
C GLN A 40 -17.02 7.38 -17.53
N PRO A 41 -18.07 8.21 -17.64
CA PRO A 41 -17.92 9.65 -17.50
C PRO A 41 -17.32 10.02 -16.15
N PHE A 42 -16.23 10.75 -16.16
CA PHE A 42 -15.57 11.21 -14.94
C PHE A 42 -15.10 12.65 -15.09
N ASP A 43 -15.60 13.53 -14.25
CA ASP A 43 -15.12 14.91 -14.20
C ASP A 43 -13.95 15.00 -13.21
N ILE A 44 -12.74 15.06 -13.75
CA ILE A 44 -11.52 15.14 -12.95
C ILE A 44 -11.46 16.38 -12.07
N ARG A 45 -12.17 17.44 -12.41
CA ARG A 45 -12.21 18.69 -11.62
C ARG A 45 -12.79 18.45 -10.22
N LYS A 46 -13.69 17.48 -10.06
CA LYS A 46 -14.25 17.08 -8.76
C LYS A 46 -13.19 16.54 -7.79
N THR A 47 -11.98 16.23 -8.25
CA THR A 47 -10.90 15.71 -7.43
C THR A 47 -9.87 16.76 -7.05
N PHE A 48 -10.03 18.02 -7.44
CA PHE A 48 -9.05 19.07 -7.13
C PHE A 48 -8.96 19.36 -5.62
N THR A 49 -10.08 19.31 -4.91
CA THR A 49 -10.09 19.43 -3.44
C THR A 49 -9.25 18.32 -2.80
N ILE A 50 -9.38 17.08 -3.26
CA ILE A 50 -8.61 15.92 -2.78
C ILE A 50 -7.12 16.15 -3.01
N ILE A 51 -6.72 16.73 -4.14
CA ILE A 51 -5.31 17.04 -4.43
C ILE A 51 -4.76 18.06 -3.44
N TRP A 52 -5.54 19.12 -3.15
CA TRP A 52 -5.15 20.13 -2.16
C TRP A 52 -5.06 19.57 -0.74
N GLU A 53 -6.00 18.72 -0.35
CA GLU A 53 -5.98 18.02 0.93
C GLU A 53 -4.77 17.07 1.04
N ALA A 54 -4.48 16.32 -0.02
CA ALA A 54 -3.30 15.47 -0.09
C ALA A 54 -2.01 16.30 0.02
N ASN A 55 -1.91 17.43 -0.68
CA ASN A 55 -0.77 18.33 -0.57
C ASN A 55 -0.56 18.81 0.87
N ARG A 56 -1.64 19.25 1.54
CA ARG A 56 -1.57 19.67 2.95
C ARG A 56 -1.16 18.51 3.86
N ARG A 57 -1.70 17.32 3.64
CA ARG A 57 -1.41 16.11 4.42
C ARG A 57 0.05 15.68 4.28
N LEU A 58 0.61 15.81 3.09
CA LEU A 58 1.97 15.38 2.77
C LEU A 58 3.05 16.42 3.07
N LYS A 59 2.67 17.59 3.62
CA LYS A 59 3.59 18.70 3.86
C LYS A 59 4.85 18.30 4.65
N ASP A 60 4.67 17.44 5.66
CA ASP A 60 5.74 16.99 6.55
C ASP A 60 6.15 15.53 6.26
N THR A 61 5.83 15.04 5.05
CA THR A 61 6.12 13.66 4.61
C THR A 61 7.28 13.66 3.63
N VAL A 62 8.31 12.88 3.93
CA VAL A 62 9.40 12.61 3.00
C VAL A 62 9.00 11.47 2.08
N ILE A 63 8.97 11.72 0.76
CA ILE A 63 8.66 10.72 -0.25
C ILE A 63 9.97 10.27 -0.89
N GLU A 64 10.28 8.98 -0.78
CA GLU A 64 11.48 8.39 -1.33
C GLU A 64 11.15 7.22 -2.27
N ASN A 65 11.90 7.10 -3.36
CA ASN A 65 11.86 5.96 -4.27
C ASN A 65 13.20 5.23 -4.18
N LYS A 66 13.32 4.34 -3.21
CA LYS A 66 14.53 3.59 -2.90
C LYS A 66 14.22 2.12 -2.65
N ASP A 67 15.25 1.27 -2.71
CA ASP A 67 15.16 -0.09 -2.24
C ASP A 67 14.80 -0.13 -0.75
N PHE A 68 13.85 -1.01 -0.39
CA PHE A 68 13.28 -1.08 0.95
C PHE A 68 14.33 -1.43 2.02
N GLU A 69 15.30 -2.28 1.70
CA GLU A 69 16.32 -2.69 2.68
C GLU A 69 17.20 -1.50 3.08
N GLY A 70 17.67 -0.72 2.09
CA GLY A 70 18.43 0.49 2.35
C GLY A 70 17.62 1.54 3.10
N LEU A 71 16.32 1.69 2.75
CA LEU A 71 15.41 2.61 3.41
C LEU A 71 15.18 2.23 4.88
N ILE A 72 14.83 0.97 5.15
CA ILE A 72 14.59 0.45 6.51
C ILE A 72 15.83 0.66 7.37
N ARG A 73 17.01 0.25 6.89
CA ARG A 73 18.27 0.43 7.63
C ARG A 73 18.58 1.90 7.94
N HIS A 74 18.27 2.79 7.00
CA HIS A 74 18.52 4.23 7.18
C HIS A 74 17.66 4.84 8.27
N TYR A 75 16.40 4.45 8.36
CA TYR A 75 15.43 5.02 9.30
C TYR A 75 15.24 4.18 10.58
N ASP A 76 15.94 3.07 10.74
CA ASP A 76 15.79 2.20 11.91
C ASP A 76 16.30 2.89 13.22
N ARG A 77 15.40 3.09 14.14
CA ARG A 77 15.60 3.59 15.50
C ARG A 77 14.67 2.82 16.45
N PRO A 78 14.95 2.78 17.76
CA PRO A 78 14.05 2.13 18.72
C PRO A 78 12.61 2.64 18.71
N VAL A 79 12.39 3.88 18.27
CA VAL A 79 11.07 4.52 18.15
C VAL A 79 10.47 4.42 16.75
N SER A 80 11.21 3.86 15.78
CA SER A 80 10.71 3.71 14.42
C SER A 80 9.61 2.67 14.33
N PHE A 81 8.63 2.95 13.48
CA PHE A 81 7.59 2.00 13.09
C PHE A 81 7.55 1.86 11.57
N PHE A 82 7.68 0.65 11.09
CA PHE A 82 7.65 0.33 9.66
C PHE A 82 6.35 -0.38 9.33
N TYR A 83 5.50 0.24 8.51
CA TYR A 83 4.40 -0.44 7.85
C TYR A 83 4.84 -0.86 6.45
N CYS A 84 4.77 -2.14 6.15
CA CYS A 84 5.18 -2.71 4.88
C CYS A 84 3.99 -3.38 4.20
N ASP A 85 3.72 -2.99 2.96
CA ASP A 85 2.68 -3.55 2.10
C ASP A 85 3.32 -3.98 0.77
N PRO A 86 4.11 -5.09 0.79
CA PRO A 86 4.78 -5.57 -0.42
C PRO A 86 3.77 -6.19 -1.40
N PRO A 87 4.15 -6.40 -2.67
CA PRO A 87 3.40 -7.26 -3.55
C PRO A 87 3.08 -8.59 -2.87
N TYR A 88 1.83 -9.03 -2.92
CA TYR A 88 1.42 -10.25 -2.25
C TYR A 88 2.01 -11.48 -2.91
N PHE A 89 2.28 -12.52 -2.11
CA PHE A 89 2.88 -13.75 -2.61
C PHE A 89 2.00 -14.37 -3.71
N SER A 90 2.64 -14.82 -4.79
CA SER A 90 2.01 -15.29 -6.04
C SER A 90 1.28 -14.24 -6.86
N THR A 91 1.31 -12.94 -6.45
CA THR A 91 0.73 -11.84 -7.22
C THR A 91 1.77 -10.84 -7.71
N GLU A 92 3.06 -11.16 -7.58
CA GLU A 92 4.19 -10.30 -7.96
C GLU A 92 4.11 -9.89 -9.44
N ASN A 93 3.49 -10.75 -10.28
CA ASN A 93 3.29 -10.48 -11.70
C ASN A 93 2.34 -9.30 -11.99
N TYR A 94 1.49 -8.91 -11.05
CA TYR A 94 0.68 -7.69 -11.19
C TYR A 94 1.53 -6.42 -11.13
N TYR A 95 2.72 -6.51 -10.55
CA TYR A 95 3.67 -5.41 -10.33
C TYR A 95 4.94 -5.60 -11.16
N LYS A 96 4.81 -6.03 -12.43
CA LYS A 96 5.93 -6.38 -13.33
C LYS A 96 7.05 -5.34 -13.38
N ASP A 97 6.71 -4.08 -13.21
CA ASP A 97 7.66 -2.97 -13.30
C ASP A 97 8.39 -2.68 -11.98
N VAL A 98 7.96 -3.28 -10.88
CA VAL A 98 8.60 -3.08 -9.56
C VAL A 98 9.77 -4.04 -9.38
N GLY A 99 9.82 -5.12 -10.15
CA GLY A 99 10.90 -6.11 -10.08
C GLY A 99 10.96 -6.89 -8.76
N PHE A 100 9.89 -6.85 -7.95
CA PHE A 100 9.80 -7.60 -6.69
C PHE A 100 9.63 -9.09 -6.99
N LYS A 101 10.49 -9.93 -6.40
CA LYS A 101 10.55 -11.37 -6.66
C LYS A 101 10.34 -12.17 -5.39
N LYS A 102 10.22 -13.48 -5.51
CA LYS A 102 10.07 -14.38 -4.36
C LYS A 102 11.20 -14.25 -3.35
N GLU A 103 12.42 -14.02 -3.80
CA GLU A 103 13.60 -13.82 -2.96
C GLU A 103 13.51 -12.54 -2.14
N ASP A 104 12.77 -11.53 -2.64
CA ASP A 104 12.58 -10.26 -1.94
C ASP A 104 11.68 -10.37 -0.71
N HIS A 105 10.76 -11.34 -0.67
CA HIS A 105 9.98 -11.65 0.53
C HIS A 105 10.90 -12.13 1.67
N ILE A 106 11.87 -12.99 1.35
CA ILE A 106 12.87 -13.47 2.32
C ILE A 106 13.75 -12.31 2.76
N ARG A 107 14.24 -11.52 1.82
CA ARG A 107 15.08 -10.34 2.08
C ARG A 107 14.35 -9.31 2.97
N LEU A 108 13.06 -9.08 2.73
CA LEU A 108 12.24 -8.18 3.56
C LEU A 108 12.13 -8.71 4.99
N ARG A 109 11.79 -10.01 5.16
CA ARG A 109 11.75 -10.64 6.48
C ARG A 109 13.08 -10.50 7.19
N ASP A 110 14.17 -10.87 6.54
CA ASP A 110 15.52 -10.88 7.15
C ASP A 110 15.99 -9.46 7.52
N THR A 111 15.51 -8.46 6.79
CA THR A 111 15.76 -7.06 7.12
C THR A 111 14.96 -6.64 8.34
N LEU A 112 13.68 -6.95 8.39
CA LEU A 112 12.78 -6.57 9.48
C LEU A 112 13.09 -7.29 10.80
N LEU A 113 13.58 -8.52 10.75
CA LEU A 113 14.01 -9.23 11.96
C LEU A 113 15.25 -8.63 12.65
N LYS A 114 15.98 -7.76 11.97
CA LYS A 114 17.22 -7.13 12.49
C LYS A 114 17.02 -5.70 12.99
N ILE A 115 15.83 -5.13 12.83
CA ILE A 115 15.59 -3.73 13.23
C ILE A 115 15.48 -3.57 14.74
N LYS A 116 15.74 -2.35 15.20
CA LYS A 116 15.54 -1.92 16.60
C LYS A 116 14.11 -1.46 16.87
N GLY A 117 13.44 -1.01 15.82
CA GLY A 117 12.08 -0.51 15.85
C GLY A 117 11.02 -1.59 15.82
N LYS A 118 9.79 -1.17 15.53
CA LYS A 118 8.64 -2.06 15.35
C LYS A 118 8.25 -2.13 13.90
N PHE A 119 7.67 -3.26 13.49
CA PHE A 119 7.09 -3.39 12.16
C PHE A 119 5.71 -4.02 12.18
N LEU A 120 4.95 -3.72 11.14
CA LEU A 120 3.71 -4.38 10.75
C LEU A 120 3.79 -4.63 9.24
N VAL A 121 3.64 -5.88 8.82
CA VAL A 121 3.60 -6.26 7.41
C VAL A 121 2.24 -6.85 7.08
N SER A 122 1.63 -6.43 5.97
CA SER A 122 0.41 -7.04 5.43
C SER A 122 0.74 -8.02 4.32
N TYR A 123 0.06 -9.17 4.31
CA TYR A 123 0.18 -10.20 3.29
C TYR A 123 -1.16 -10.90 3.04
N ASN A 124 -1.31 -11.50 1.86
CA ASN A 124 -2.34 -12.51 1.65
C ASN A 124 -2.07 -13.74 2.52
N ASP A 125 -3.15 -14.37 3.00
CA ASP A 125 -3.02 -15.61 3.76
C ASP A 125 -2.69 -16.77 2.81
N CYS A 126 -1.50 -17.32 2.97
CA CYS A 126 -1.07 -18.54 2.28
C CYS A 126 -0.04 -19.30 3.11
N PRO A 127 0.09 -20.62 2.88
CA PRO A 127 1.02 -21.48 3.64
C PRO A 127 2.47 -21.01 3.56
N GLU A 128 2.90 -20.48 2.41
CA GLU A 128 4.26 -20.01 2.19
C GLU A 128 4.59 -18.81 3.06
N ILE A 129 3.67 -17.85 3.17
CA ILE A 129 3.87 -16.67 4.03
C ILE A 129 3.80 -17.06 5.51
N ARG A 130 2.84 -17.92 5.91
CA ARG A 130 2.80 -18.41 7.29
C ARG A 130 4.12 -19.13 7.66
N LYS A 131 4.65 -19.98 6.79
CA LYS A 131 5.94 -20.64 6.98
C LYS A 131 7.12 -19.67 6.97
N LEU A 132 7.10 -18.67 6.09
CA LEU A 132 8.15 -17.67 5.99
C LEU A 132 8.31 -16.88 7.30
N TRP A 133 7.19 -16.53 7.93
CA TRP A 133 7.17 -15.68 9.14
C TRP A 133 7.01 -16.47 10.43
N ASP A 134 7.02 -17.81 10.38
CA ASP A 134 7.04 -18.64 11.58
C ASP A 134 8.36 -18.48 12.33
N GLY A 135 8.27 -18.02 13.59
CA GLY A 135 9.47 -17.82 14.40
C GLY A 135 9.22 -17.13 15.73
N PRO A 136 10.19 -17.21 16.64
CA PRO A 136 10.08 -16.58 17.95
C PRO A 136 10.00 -15.06 17.85
N GLY A 137 9.10 -14.45 18.63
CA GLY A 137 8.92 -13.00 18.68
C GLY A 137 8.13 -12.42 17.49
N ILE A 138 7.58 -13.27 16.65
CA ILE A 138 6.67 -12.87 15.57
C ILE A 138 5.24 -13.21 15.95
N TYR A 139 4.35 -12.28 15.67
CA TYR A 139 2.90 -12.40 15.90
C TYR A 139 2.17 -12.28 14.58
N ILE A 140 1.35 -13.27 14.26
CA ILE A 140 0.54 -13.32 13.05
C ILE A 140 -0.92 -13.21 13.47
N GLU A 141 -1.60 -12.20 12.98
CA GLU A 141 -3.04 -11.98 13.14
C GLU A 141 -3.74 -12.13 11.80
N GLU A 142 -4.79 -12.92 11.76
CA GLU A 142 -5.62 -13.11 10.58
C GLU A 142 -6.76 -12.11 10.59
N ILE A 143 -6.92 -11.39 9.47
CA ILE A 143 -7.98 -10.41 9.28
C ILE A 143 -8.79 -10.78 8.06
N SER A 144 -10.08 -10.92 8.23
CA SER A 144 -11.02 -11.11 7.13
C SER A 144 -11.65 -9.79 6.73
N ARG A 145 -11.55 -9.43 5.47
CA ARG A 145 -12.22 -8.25 4.91
C ARG A 145 -13.03 -8.59 3.65
N LEU A 146 -14.03 -7.79 3.38
CA LEU A 146 -14.81 -7.91 2.16
C LEU A 146 -13.95 -7.62 0.92
N ASN A 147 -13.98 -8.52 -0.04
CA ASN A 147 -13.32 -8.32 -1.32
C ASN A 147 -14.15 -7.37 -2.21
N ASN A 148 -13.84 -6.09 -2.16
CA ASN A 148 -14.56 -5.04 -2.90
C ASN A 148 -14.52 -5.21 -4.42
N LEU A 149 -13.52 -5.90 -4.98
CA LEU A 149 -13.43 -6.17 -6.42
C LEU A 149 -14.29 -7.38 -6.81
N ALA A 150 -14.27 -8.43 -5.99
CA ALA A 150 -15.08 -9.63 -6.24
C ALA A 150 -16.57 -9.40 -5.98
N GLN A 151 -16.95 -8.46 -5.12
CA GLN A 151 -18.36 -8.15 -4.82
C GLN A 151 -19.19 -7.77 -6.06
N ARG A 152 -18.57 -7.34 -7.14
CA ARG A 152 -19.26 -7.07 -8.41
C ARG A 152 -19.72 -8.34 -9.11
N TYR A 153 -19.14 -9.49 -8.76
CA TYR A 153 -19.40 -10.79 -9.40
C TYR A 153 -19.94 -11.82 -8.39
N GLU A 154 -19.48 -11.76 -7.14
CA GLU A 154 -19.91 -12.62 -6.05
C GLU A 154 -20.08 -11.80 -4.78
N GLY A 155 -21.33 -11.54 -4.40
CA GLY A 155 -21.63 -10.79 -3.16
C GLY A 155 -21.19 -11.57 -1.92
N GLY A 156 -20.48 -10.88 -1.01
CA GLY A 156 -20.06 -11.46 0.27
C GLY A 156 -18.73 -12.23 0.24
N CYS A 157 -18.00 -12.21 -0.88
CA CYS A 157 -16.69 -12.83 -0.95
C CYS A 157 -15.71 -12.18 0.05
N MET A 158 -15.20 -12.97 0.99
CA MET A 158 -14.23 -12.53 1.99
C MET A 158 -12.82 -12.78 1.49
N TYR A 159 -11.92 -11.90 1.86
CA TYR A 159 -10.50 -12.03 1.59
C TYR A 159 -9.75 -12.10 2.93
N SER A 160 -8.94 -13.15 3.11
CA SER A 160 -8.12 -13.30 4.30
C SER A 160 -6.76 -12.68 4.09
N GLU A 161 -6.37 -11.80 5.02
CA GLU A 161 -5.06 -11.15 5.08
C GLU A 161 -4.39 -11.49 6.40
N LEU A 162 -3.06 -11.47 6.39
CA LEU A 162 -2.23 -11.62 7.56
C LEU A 162 -1.60 -10.28 7.93
N PHE A 163 -1.72 -9.89 9.19
CA PHE A 163 -0.92 -8.86 9.79
C PHE A 163 0.18 -9.50 10.63
N ILE A 164 1.42 -9.22 10.26
CA ILE A 164 2.61 -9.85 10.83
C ILE A 164 3.44 -8.78 11.52
N SER A 165 3.78 -8.95 12.79
CA SER A 165 4.47 -7.94 13.59
C SER A 165 5.48 -8.55 14.56
N ASN A 166 6.43 -7.72 15.05
CA ASN A 166 7.37 -8.09 16.12
C ASN A 166 6.89 -7.63 17.52
N TYR A 167 5.62 -7.33 17.66
CA TYR A 167 5.00 -6.96 18.93
C TYR A 167 3.58 -7.52 18.99
N ARG A 168 3.11 -7.80 20.19
CA ARG A 168 1.69 -8.17 20.37
C ARG A 168 0.82 -6.96 20.09
N GLN A 169 -0.16 -7.15 19.23
CA GLN A 169 -1.22 -6.16 19.09
C GLN A 169 -2.03 -6.18 20.39
N THR A 170 -2.05 -5.06 21.08
CA THR A 170 -2.91 -4.92 22.27
C THR A 170 -4.35 -4.84 21.81
N GLU A 171 -5.26 -5.45 22.58
CA GLU A 171 -6.70 -5.30 22.36
C GLU A 171 -7.00 -3.80 22.17
N ARG A 172 -7.83 -3.51 21.16
CA ARG A 172 -8.28 -2.13 20.93
C ARG A 172 -8.95 -1.64 22.21
N ASN A 173 -8.30 -0.75 22.92
CA ASN A 173 -8.95 -0.05 24.02
C ASN A 173 -10.17 0.66 23.45
N ALA A 174 -11.30 0.60 24.17
CA ALA A 174 -12.56 1.27 23.82
C ALA A 174 -12.42 2.80 23.61
N LEU A 175 -11.26 3.36 23.92
CA LEU A 175 -10.88 4.76 23.74
C LEU A 175 -10.17 5.05 22.42
N GLN A 176 -9.95 4.05 21.56
CA GLN A 176 -9.42 4.33 20.23
C GLN A 176 -10.54 4.96 19.41
N LEU A 177 -10.52 6.29 19.28
CA LEU A 177 -11.41 7.03 18.40
C LEU A 177 -11.29 6.44 16.99
N SER A 178 -12.42 6.04 16.41
CA SER A 178 -12.48 5.65 15.01
C SER A 178 -11.98 6.83 14.18
N MET A 179 -11.12 6.58 13.20
CA MET A 179 -10.73 7.64 12.24
C MET A 179 -11.93 8.16 11.42
N PHE A 180 -13.09 7.56 11.60
CA PHE A 180 -14.35 7.85 10.90
C PHE A 180 -15.47 8.32 11.84
N ASP A 181 -15.17 8.55 13.11
CA ASP A 181 -16.13 9.23 13.97
C ASP A 181 -16.24 10.68 13.49
N GLU A 182 -17.18 10.89 12.61
CA GLU A 182 -17.67 12.23 12.27
C GLU A 182 -18.10 12.89 13.57
N ASN A 183 -17.49 14.02 13.85
CA ASN A 183 -17.89 14.91 14.91
C ASN A 183 -19.30 15.46 14.58
N THR A 184 -20.35 14.69 14.86
CA THR A 184 -21.72 15.18 14.92
C THR A 184 -21.89 15.97 16.22
N GLY A 185 -21.15 17.07 16.32
CA GLY A 185 -21.33 18.10 17.32
C GLY A 185 -22.10 19.24 16.67
N GLY A 186 -23.44 19.16 16.78
CA GLY A 186 -24.28 20.32 16.54
C GLY A 186 -23.95 21.44 17.51
N ILE A 187 -23.98 22.63 17.04
CA ILE A 187 -24.75 23.81 17.39
C ILE A 187 -24.38 24.88 16.38
#